data_0f2d2445aeb77edbbb18cbdc8abb65fe
#
_entry.id   0f2d2445aeb77edbbb18cbdc8abb65fe
#
_cell.length_a   1.000
_cell.length_b   1.000
_cell.length_c   1.000
_cell.angle_alpha   90.00
_cell.angle_beta   90.00
_cell.angle_gamma   90.00
#
_symmetry.space_group_name_H-M   'P 1'
#
loop_
_entity.id
_entity.type
_entity.pdbx_description
1 polymer ?
#
loop_
_entity_poly.entity_id
_entity_poly.type
_entity_poly.pdbx_seq_one_letter_code
_entity_poly.pdbx_strand_id
1 'polypeptide(L)'
;RFRACASQRSISNWTSFYGVSDIGPDFSEDQCGSTIWPDVEKFWWHSPMKYADKVKTPTLFLHSLEDYRCPVDQGYQMYSALIAHGVESRLVLFRGENHELSRSGKPKHRIRRLNEITGWFEHHKG
;
A
#
# COMPACT_ATOMS: atom_id res chain seq x y z
N ARG A 1 -9.75 -8.97 -14.80
CA ARG A 1 -10.97 -9.10 -13.99
C ARG A 1 -11.41 -7.76 -13.42
N PHE A 2 -10.49 -6.97 -12.90
CA PHE A 2 -10.78 -5.63 -12.40
C PHE A 2 -10.28 -4.58 -13.38
N ARG A 3 -11.06 -3.50 -13.59
CA ARG A 3 -10.70 -2.40 -14.49
C ARG A 3 -9.79 -1.37 -13.82
N ALA A 4 -9.93 -1.21 -12.51
CA ALA A 4 -9.10 -0.33 -11.70
C ALA A 4 -9.06 -0.81 -10.25
N CYS A 5 -8.05 -0.37 -9.51
CA CYS A 5 -7.85 -0.65 -8.11
C CYS A 5 -7.47 0.63 -7.35
N ALA A 6 -7.93 0.75 -6.11
CA ALA A 6 -7.46 1.78 -5.18
C ALA A 6 -6.91 1.10 -3.93
N SER A 7 -5.61 1.21 -3.73
CA SER A 7 -4.89 0.64 -2.60
C SER A 7 -4.62 1.73 -1.56
N GLN A 8 -5.06 1.52 -0.34
CA GLN A 8 -4.97 2.50 0.73
C GLN A 8 -4.20 1.94 1.92
N ARG A 9 -3.25 2.71 2.45
CA ARG A 9 -2.48 2.34 3.65
C ARG A 9 -2.04 0.86 3.63
N SER A 10 -1.51 0.44 2.50
CA SER A 10 -1.19 -0.95 2.20
C SER A 10 0.11 -1.42 2.85
N ILE A 11 0.24 -2.74 2.94
CA ILE A 11 1.50 -3.43 3.18
C ILE A 11 1.87 -4.12 1.87
N SER A 12 3.07 -3.89 1.36
CA SER A 12 3.52 -4.49 0.09
C SER A 12 4.71 -5.43 0.25
N ASN A 13 5.53 -5.21 1.26
CA ASN A 13 6.73 -6.02 1.50
C ASN A 13 6.89 -6.30 2.99
N TRP A 14 6.56 -7.50 3.41
CA TRP A 14 6.61 -7.91 4.82
C TRP A 14 8.02 -7.87 5.39
N THR A 15 9.04 -8.10 4.57
CA THR A 15 10.43 -8.06 5.02
C THR A 15 10.84 -6.67 5.50
N SER A 16 10.52 -5.62 4.73
CA SER A 16 10.78 -4.24 5.15
C SER A 16 9.80 -3.77 6.22
N PHE A 17 8.53 -4.18 6.14
CA PHE A 17 7.52 -3.85 7.16
C PHE A 17 7.95 -4.30 8.56
N TYR A 18 8.60 -5.44 8.68
CA TYR A 18 9.12 -5.97 9.93
C TYR A 18 9.98 -4.96 10.70
N GLY A 19 10.83 -4.22 9.99
CA GLY A 19 11.79 -3.30 10.60
C GLY A 19 11.32 -1.84 10.70
N VAL A 20 10.23 -1.46 10.01
CA VAL A 20 9.83 -0.03 9.91
C VAL A 20 8.48 0.27 10.57
N SER A 21 7.61 -0.71 10.76
CA SER A 21 6.33 -0.52 11.42
C SER A 21 6.47 -0.47 12.94
N ASP A 22 5.60 0.30 13.59
CA ASP A 22 5.51 0.36 15.07
C ASP A 22 5.05 -0.98 15.70
N ILE A 23 4.49 -1.89 14.88
CA ILE A 23 4.09 -3.24 15.30
C ILE A 23 4.81 -4.33 14.47
N GLY A 24 5.91 -3.99 13.83
CA GLY A 24 6.56 -4.80 12.81
C GLY A 24 6.80 -6.25 13.17
N PRO A 25 7.61 -6.58 14.18
CA PRO A 25 7.97 -7.97 14.48
C PRO A 25 6.75 -8.86 14.76
N ASP A 26 6.01 -8.57 15.82
CA ASP A 26 4.91 -9.42 16.29
C ASP A 26 3.81 -9.57 15.22
N PHE A 27 3.42 -8.46 14.58
CA PHE A 27 2.37 -8.48 13.56
C PHE A 27 2.81 -9.24 12.31
N SER A 28 4.05 -9.04 11.87
CA SER A 28 4.57 -9.74 10.69
C SER A 28 4.68 -11.25 10.93
N GLU A 29 5.15 -11.64 12.10
CA GLU A 29 5.26 -13.05 12.47
C GLU A 29 3.89 -13.72 12.55
N ASP A 30 2.91 -13.05 13.15
CA ASP A 30 1.52 -13.52 13.20
C ASP A 30 0.93 -13.70 11.79
N GLN A 31 1.07 -12.70 10.93
CA GLN A 31 0.49 -12.73 9.59
C GLN A 31 1.19 -13.69 8.63
N CYS A 32 2.50 -13.82 8.73
CA CYS A 32 3.28 -14.72 7.87
C CYS A 32 3.41 -16.13 8.46
N GLY A 33 3.10 -16.30 9.74
CA GLY A 33 3.21 -17.59 10.43
C GLY A 33 4.67 -18.07 10.55
N SER A 34 5.63 -17.15 10.62
CA SER A 34 7.05 -17.42 10.70
C SER A 34 7.82 -16.16 11.08
N THR A 35 9.14 -16.26 11.24
CA THR A 35 10.02 -15.10 11.41
C THR A 35 10.91 -14.91 10.17
N ILE A 36 11.55 -13.73 10.04
CA ILE A 36 12.50 -13.49 8.95
C ILE A 36 13.67 -14.48 9.04
N TRP A 37 14.09 -14.81 10.24
CA TRP A 37 15.18 -15.76 10.49
C TRP A 37 14.63 -17.08 11.07
N PRO A 38 14.84 -18.22 10.40
CA PRO A 38 15.63 -18.40 9.19
C PRO A 38 14.83 -18.33 7.86
N ASP A 39 13.55 -17.98 7.87
CA ASP A 39 12.65 -18.20 6.72
C ASP A 39 12.18 -16.90 6.06
N VAL A 40 13.14 -16.13 5.50
CA VAL A 40 12.83 -14.91 4.74
C VAL A 40 11.97 -15.17 3.51
N GLU A 41 12.08 -16.33 2.90
CA GLU A 41 11.31 -16.71 1.71
C GLU A 41 9.81 -16.72 1.98
N LYS A 42 9.40 -17.09 3.17
CA LYS A 42 7.99 -17.08 3.57
C LYS A 42 7.44 -15.66 3.66
N PHE A 43 8.22 -14.71 4.18
CA PHE A 43 7.88 -13.28 4.17
C PHE A 43 7.72 -12.75 2.74
N TRP A 44 8.64 -13.09 1.86
CA TRP A 44 8.56 -12.69 0.45
C TRP A 44 7.37 -13.34 -0.26
N TRP A 45 7.08 -14.60 0.04
CA TRP A 45 5.91 -15.30 -0.51
C TRP A 45 4.59 -14.61 -0.16
N HIS A 46 4.45 -14.07 1.05
CA HIS A 46 3.27 -13.34 1.50
C HIS A 46 3.24 -11.88 1.06
N SER A 47 4.33 -11.37 0.50
CA SER A 47 4.43 -9.96 0.10
C SER A 47 3.75 -9.71 -1.25
N PRO A 48 2.77 -8.79 -1.35
CA PRO A 48 2.16 -8.42 -2.63
C PRO A 48 3.19 -8.00 -3.69
N MET A 49 4.27 -7.35 -3.29
CA MET A 49 5.33 -6.90 -4.18
C MET A 49 5.98 -8.04 -4.97
N LYS A 50 6.03 -9.26 -4.42
CA LYS A 50 6.52 -10.45 -5.13
C LYS A 50 5.81 -10.68 -6.45
N TYR A 51 4.54 -10.29 -6.53
CA TYR A 51 3.66 -10.57 -7.67
C TYR A 51 3.43 -9.34 -8.55
N ALA A 52 4.17 -8.27 -8.34
CA ALA A 52 4.00 -7.00 -9.07
C ALA A 52 4.17 -7.18 -10.59
N ASP A 53 5.04 -8.10 -11.01
CA ASP A 53 5.26 -8.46 -12.42
C ASP A 53 4.03 -9.04 -13.14
N LYS A 54 3.04 -9.51 -12.37
CA LYS A 54 1.79 -10.09 -12.89
C LYS A 54 0.62 -9.11 -12.88
N VAL A 55 0.80 -7.93 -12.29
CA VAL A 55 -0.26 -6.93 -12.20
C VAL A 55 -0.43 -6.24 -13.54
N LYS A 56 -1.69 -6.10 -13.97
CA LYS A 56 -2.08 -5.35 -15.18
C LYS A 56 -3.13 -4.29 -14.89
N THR A 57 -3.74 -4.33 -13.72
CA THR A 57 -4.83 -3.45 -13.33
C THR A 57 -4.28 -2.07 -12.95
N PRO A 58 -4.77 -0.98 -13.58
CA PRO A 58 -4.43 0.38 -13.19
C PRO A 58 -4.69 0.61 -11.70
N THR A 59 -3.70 1.13 -10.98
CA THR A 59 -3.75 1.17 -9.52
C THR A 59 -3.48 2.59 -8.98
N LEU A 60 -4.42 3.08 -8.17
CA LEU A 60 -4.26 4.28 -7.36
C LEU A 60 -3.76 3.89 -5.97
N PHE A 61 -2.69 4.53 -5.51
CA PHE A 61 -2.19 4.41 -4.14
C PHE A 61 -2.51 5.67 -3.35
N LEU A 62 -3.09 5.49 -2.15
CA LEU A 62 -3.35 6.59 -1.22
C LEU A 62 -2.66 6.26 0.10
N HIS A 63 -1.75 7.13 0.54
CA HIS A 63 -0.97 6.88 1.73
C HIS A 63 -0.70 8.17 2.52
N SER A 64 -0.72 8.06 3.83
CA SER A 64 -0.39 9.16 4.73
C SER A 64 1.11 9.18 5.01
N LEU A 65 1.73 10.37 4.99
CA LEU A 65 3.18 10.50 5.20
C LEU A 65 3.61 10.16 6.63
N GLU A 66 2.71 10.33 7.60
CA GLU A 66 2.98 10.06 9.02
C GLU A 66 2.28 8.77 9.49
N ASP A 67 2.12 7.82 8.59
CA ASP A 67 1.63 6.48 8.90
C ASP A 67 2.79 5.63 9.40
N TYR A 68 2.83 5.41 10.72
CA TYR A 68 3.85 4.57 11.36
C TYR A 68 3.38 3.13 11.57
N ARG A 69 2.09 2.86 11.33
CA ARG A 69 1.51 1.51 11.38
C ARG A 69 1.80 0.73 10.10
N CYS A 70 1.42 1.32 8.96
CA CYS A 70 1.85 0.87 7.64
C CYS A 70 2.67 2.01 7.02
N PRO A 71 3.98 2.03 7.24
CA PRO A 71 4.81 3.15 6.82
C PRO A 71 4.71 3.45 5.33
N VAL A 72 4.88 4.71 4.97
CA VAL A 72 4.66 5.21 3.60
C VAL A 72 5.52 4.53 2.56
N ASP A 73 6.68 4.00 2.96
CA ASP A 73 7.55 3.23 2.08
C ASP A 73 6.87 1.99 1.50
N GLN A 74 5.88 1.42 2.20
CA GLN A 74 5.09 0.31 1.68
C GLN A 74 4.30 0.71 0.44
N GLY A 75 3.75 1.93 0.44
CA GLY A 75 3.11 2.52 -0.75
C GLY A 75 4.12 2.81 -1.86
N TYR A 76 5.27 3.36 -1.53
CA TYR A 76 6.35 3.65 -2.49
C TYR A 76 6.85 2.39 -3.19
N GLN A 77 7.09 1.32 -2.44
CA GLN A 77 7.64 0.08 -2.98
C GLN A 77 6.72 -0.51 -4.05
N MET A 78 5.43 -0.67 -3.76
CA MET A 78 4.50 -1.24 -4.72
C MET A 78 4.24 -0.31 -5.92
N TYR A 79 4.08 1.01 -5.66
CA TYR A 79 3.96 2.00 -6.73
C TYR A 79 5.15 1.93 -7.70
N SER A 80 6.37 1.94 -7.16
CA SER A 80 7.59 1.87 -7.98
C SER A 80 7.68 0.56 -8.77
N ALA A 81 7.28 -0.57 -8.14
CA ALA A 81 7.26 -1.86 -8.80
C ALA A 81 6.27 -1.87 -9.98
N LEU A 82 5.07 -1.33 -9.81
CA LEU A 82 4.07 -1.27 -10.87
C LEU A 82 4.51 -0.35 -12.02
N ILE A 83 5.09 0.82 -11.72
CA ILE A 83 5.66 1.70 -12.74
C ILE A 83 6.76 1.00 -13.52
N ALA A 84 7.66 0.28 -12.85
CA ALA A 84 8.74 -0.46 -13.50
C ALA A 84 8.22 -1.56 -14.46
N HIS A 85 7.03 -2.10 -14.19
CA HIS A 85 6.37 -3.09 -15.05
C HIS A 85 5.38 -2.48 -16.06
N GLY A 86 5.37 -1.15 -16.22
CA GLY A 86 4.53 -0.46 -17.22
C GLY A 86 3.05 -0.41 -16.86
N VAL A 87 2.69 -0.61 -15.60
CA VAL A 87 1.30 -0.53 -15.14
C VAL A 87 0.94 0.92 -14.81
N GLU A 88 -0.15 1.42 -15.40
CA GLU A 88 -0.66 2.75 -15.07
C GLU A 88 -0.94 2.86 -13.59
N SER A 89 -0.23 3.77 -12.92
CA SER A 89 -0.33 3.93 -11.47
C SER A 89 -0.21 5.39 -11.06
N ARG A 90 -0.93 5.75 -10.00
CA ARG A 90 -0.89 7.08 -9.39
C ARG A 90 -0.68 6.95 -7.89
N LEU A 91 0.14 7.81 -7.31
CA LEU A 91 0.39 7.87 -5.87
C LEU A 91 -0.07 9.22 -5.32
N VAL A 92 -0.98 9.20 -4.36
CA VAL A 92 -1.49 10.39 -3.67
C VAL A 92 -1.09 10.31 -2.20
N LEU A 93 -0.35 11.31 -1.75
CA LEU A 93 0.20 11.40 -0.41
C LEU A 93 -0.52 12.47 0.41
N PHE A 94 -0.81 12.15 1.66
CA PHE A 94 -1.47 13.06 2.60
C PHE A 94 -0.50 13.50 3.69
N ARG A 95 -0.11 14.77 3.63
CA ARG A 95 0.78 15.38 4.62
C ARG A 95 0.02 15.67 5.91
N GLY A 96 0.65 15.37 7.05
CA GLY A 96 0.06 15.60 8.37
C GLY A 96 -1.07 14.63 8.72
N GLU A 97 -1.10 13.47 8.07
CA GLU A 97 -2.07 12.39 8.34
C GLU A 97 -1.36 11.09 8.68
N ASN A 98 -2.07 10.23 9.39
CA ASN A 98 -1.58 8.92 9.83
C ASN A 98 -2.44 7.78 9.27
N HIS A 99 -2.30 6.58 9.85
CA HIS A 99 -3.03 5.38 9.44
C HIS A 99 -4.56 5.53 9.52
N GLU A 100 -5.04 6.42 10.37
CA GLU A 100 -6.47 6.65 10.62
C GLU A 100 -7.10 7.72 9.71
N LEU A 101 -6.42 8.16 8.65
CA LEU A 101 -6.88 9.20 7.72
C LEU A 101 -8.38 9.11 7.39
N SER A 102 -8.86 7.91 7.03
CA SER A 102 -10.26 7.72 6.62
C SER A 102 -11.27 7.88 7.75
N ARG A 103 -10.84 7.74 9.00
CA ARG A 103 -11.68 7.79 10.19
C ARG A 103 -11.58 9.13 10.91
N SER A 104 -10.37 9.57 11.22
CA SER A 104 -10.11 10.73 12.07
C SER A 104 -9.24 11.81 11.42
N GLY A 105 -8.89 11.65 10.14
CA GLY A 105 -8.12 12.63 9.40
C GLY A 105 -8.87 13.96 9.24
N LYS A 106 -8.13 15.00 8.87
CA LYS A 106 -8.70 16.34 8.62
C LYS A 106 -9.84 16.23 7.60
N PRO A 107 -10.98 16.90 7.81
CA PRO A 107 -12.15 16.80 6.92
C PRO A 107 -11.80 17.01 5.43
N LYS A 108 -10.99 18.01 5.13
CA LYS A 108 -10.55 18.29 3.75
C LYS A 108 -9.79 17.12 3.12
N HIS A 109 -8.99 16.39 3.90
CA HIS A 109 -8.23 15.24 3.42
C HIS A 109 -9.12 14.02 3.23
N ARG A 110 -10.11 13.83 4.10
CA ARG A 110 -11.10 12.75 3.92
C ARG A 110 -11.93 12.96 2.66
N ILE A 111 -12.35 14.19 2.38
CA ILE A 111 -13.03 14.55 1.13
C ILE A 111 -12.12 14.34 -0.07
N ARG A 112 -10.88 14.83 -0.02
CA ARG A 112 -9.91 14.66 -1.11
C ARG A 112 -9.67 13.18 -1.40
N ARG A 113 -9.53 12.36 -0.37
CA ARG A 113 -9.37 10.92 -0.50
C ARG A 113 -10.53 10.29 -1.30
N LEU A 114 -11.76 10.62 -0.96
CA LEU A 114 -12.94 10.11 -1.66
C LEU A 114 -12.96 10.56 -3.12
N ASN A 115 -12.68 11.84 -3.37
CA ASN A 115 -12.65 12.39 -4.73
C ASN A 115 -11.58 11.72 -5.60
N GLU A 116 -10.41 11.43 -5.04
CA GLU A 116 -9.36 10.71 -5.77
C GLU A 116 -9.80 9.29 -6.15
N ILE A 117 -10.44 8.58 -5.21
CA ILE A 117 -10.93 7.21 -5.45
C ILE A 117 -12.03 7.20 -6.50
N THR A 118 -13.04 8.06 -6.35
CA THR A 118 -14.16 8.11 -7.29
C THR A 118 -13.69 8.56 -8.67
N GLY A 119 -12.85 9.59 -8.74
CA GLY A 119 -12.27 10.06 -10.00
C GLY A 119 -11.44 9.00 -10.71
N TRP A 120 -10.67 8.21 -9.97
CA TRP A 120 -9.90 7.10 -10.52
C TRP A 120 -10.80 6.03 -11.16
N PHE A 121 -11.84 5.62 -10.44
CA PHE A 121 -12.78 4.63 -10.98
C PHE A 121 -13.61 5.18 -12.15
N GLU A 122 -14.04 6.44 -12.09
CA GLU A 122 -14.74 7.08 -13.21
C GLU A 122 -13.88 7.13 -14.46
N HIS A 123 -12.60 7.45 -14.33
CA HIS A 123 -11.65 7.46 -15.45
C HIS A 123 -11.49 6.09 -16.11
N HIS A 124 -11.60 5.01 -15.35
CA HIS A 124 -11.38 3.64 -15.83
C HIS A 124 -12.66 2.82 -16.03
N LYS A 125 -13.83 3.43 -15.94
CA LYS A 125 -15.07 2.67 -16.11
C LYS A 125 -15.36 2.21 -17.54
N GLY A 126 -14.72 2.85 -18.51
CA GLY A 126 -14.67 2.52 -19.94
C GLY A 126 -15.96 2.17 -20.59
#